data_bdbf2d4d3dd7100fddb3e8f750252334
#
_entry.id   bdbf2d4d3dd7100fddb3e8f750252334
#
_cell.length_a   1.000
_cell.length_b   1.000
_cell.length_c   1.000
_cell.angle_alpha   90.00
_cell.angle_beta   90.00
_cell.angle_gamma   90.00
#
_symmetry.space_group_name_H-M   'P 1'
#
loop_
_entity.id
_entity.type
_entity.pdbx_description
1 polymer ?
#
loop_
_entity_poly.entity_id
_entity_poly.type
_entity_poly.pdbx_seq_one_letter_code
_entity_poly.pdbx_strand_id
1 'polypeptide(L)'
;MTDRKKRLGVIGSFVWDIIHGRDPRELPVEEWGGITYALGALDAALPDDWEIVPIIKVGSDLARESREFLHSLKKIAPDGAPIEVPQQNNRVNLYYMSEERRCEKLTGGVPSWTWLGLKPLLNDLDALHINLISGFELDLEVAQHIRAHFKGPIYCDMHSLLLAVQPDGMRTLQPLPNAPGWFRCFDIVQVNEDEMSMMASDPLELAAIAMGSGVSVLNVTLGQKGAVYFAAPGFDRLSDLERGAISPRTGTLRTELIPSAPARDLKGGDPTGCGDVWGATYFSRLLAGDDIRTAMKAAATA
;
A
#
# COMPACT_ATOMS: atom_id res chain seq x y z
N MET A 1 -21.71 -27.56 -3.14
CA MET A 1 -20.70 -26.73 -3.85
C MET A 1 -19.85 -26.11 -2.76
N THR A 2 -18.60 -26.51 -2.63
CA THR A 2 -17.65 -25.81 -1.73
C THR A 2 -17.46 -24.44 -2.31
N ASP A 3 -17.92 -23.41 -1.60
CA ASP A 3 -17.69 -22.02 -2.03
C ASP A 3 -16.16 -21.80 -2.14
N ARG A 4 -15.73 -21.37 -3.33
CA ARG A 4 -14.35 -20.94 -3.57
C ARG A 4 -14.02 -19.78 -2.61
N LYS A 5 -12.88 -19.83 -1.93
CA LYS A 5 -12.41 -18.65 -1.19
C LYS A 5 -12.27 -17.46 -2.14
N LYS A 6 -12.59 -16.28 -1.64
CA LYS A 6 -12.31 -15.03 -2.35
C LYS A 6 -10.80 -14.76 -2.36
N ARG A 7 -10.32 -14.17 -3.43
CA ARG A 7 -8.89 -13.99 -3.68
C ARG A 7 -8.50 -12.50 -3.71
N LEU A 8 -7.62 -12.13 -2.80
CA LEU A 8 -7.02 -10.80 -2.75
C LEU A 8 -5.67 -10.82 -3.44
N GLY A 9 -5.56 -10.19 -4.61
CA GLY A 9 -4.27 -9.95 -5.26
C GLY A 9 -3.51 -8.86 -4.52
N VAL A 10 -2.24 -9.12 -4.19
CA VAL A 10 -1.36 -8.16 -3.52
C VAL A 10 -0.19 -7.82 -4.43
N ILE A 11 -0.12 -6.57 -4.87
CA ILE A 11 0.98 -6.02 -5.69
C ILE A 11 1.85 -5.14 -4.80
N GLY A 12 3.15 -5.37 -4.84
CA GLY A 12 4.14 -4.61 -4.09
C GLY A 12 5.55 -5.12 -4.34
N SER A 13 6.49 -4.71 -3.50
CA SER A 13 7.88 -5.13 -3.58
C SER A 13 8.36 -5.73 -2.27
N PHE A 14 8.99 -6.90 -2.34
CA PHE A 14 9.88 -7.35 -1.28
C PHE A 14 11.09 -6.42 -1.21
N VAL A 15 11.35 -5.87 -0.05
CA VAL A 15 12.52 -5.03 0.22
C VAL A 15 13.31 -5.64 1.37
N TRP A 16 14.63 -5.66 1.23
CA TRP A 16 15.53 -6.01 2.32
C TRP A 16 16.04 -4.71 2.94
N ASP A 17 15.59 -4.43 4.14
CA ASP A 17 15.98 -3.24 4.87
C ASP A 17 17.33 -3.45 5.56
N ILE A 18 18.21 -2.46 5.43
CA ILE A 18 19.52 -2.39 6.07
C ILE A 18 19.50 -1.13 6.93
N ILE A 19 19.22 -1.32 8.21
CA ILE A 19 18.98 -0.24 9.17
C ILE A 19 20.28 0.11 9.86
N HIS A 20 20.84 1.27 9.53
CA HIS A 20 22.04 1.80 10.17
C HIS A 20 21.64 2.60 11.42
N GLY A 21 22.12 2.13 12.60
CA GLY A 21 21.94 2.85 13.85
C GLY A 21 22.65 4.22 13.89
N ARG A 22 22.41 4.97 14.94
CA ARG A 22 23.08 6.28 15.15
C ARG A 22 24.56 6.13 15.47
N ASP A 23 24.96 5.02 16.07
CA ASP A 23 26.38 4.71 16.31
C ASP A 23 26.95 3.96 15.09
N PRO A 24 27.84 4.59 14.29
CA PRO A 24 28.41 3.94 13.11
C PRO A 24 29.30 2.73 13.43
N ARG A 25 29.57 2.44 14.71
CA ARG A 25 30.30 1.26 15.16
C ARG A 25 29.40 0.05 15.37
N GLU A 26 28.10 0.23 15.44
CA GLU A 26 27.12 -0.84 15.51
C GLU A 26 26.92 -1.44 14.12
N LEU A 27 26.80 -2.76 14.05
CA LEU A 27 26.41 -3.44 12.81
C LEU A 27 24.97 -3.06 12.47
N PRO A 28 24.67 -2.87 11.18
CA PRO A 28 23.29 -2.62 10.76
C PRO A 28 22.40 -3.82 11.09
N VAL A 29 21.14 -3.55 11.39
CA VAL A 29 20.09 -4.56 11.47
C VAL A 29 19.60 -4.83 10.06
N GLU A 30 19.53 -6.09 9.67
CA GLU A 30 19.04 -6.51 8.37
C GLU A 30 17.78 -7.34 8.53
N GLU A 31 16.71 -6.94 7.88
CA GLU A 31 15.41 -7.61 8.00
C GLU A 31 14.51 -7.39 6.75
N TRP A 32 13.44 -8.16 6.68
CA TRP A 32 12.40 -7.91 5.70
C TRP A 32 11.65 -6.62 6.02
N GLY A 33 11.52 -5.77 4.99
CA GLY A 33 10.69 -4.58 4.98
C GLY A 33 9.67 -4.58 3.85
N GLY A 34 9.18 -3.41 3.53
CA GLY A 34 8.27 -3.20 2.42
C GLY A 34 6.98 -4.00 2.54
N ILE A 35 6.62 -4.75 1.50
CA ILE A 35 5.32 -5.44 1.41
C ILE A 35 5.10 -6.50 2.50
N THR A 36 6.14 -6.93 3.21
CA THR A 36 6.01 -7.94 4.26
C THR A 36 5.15 -7.47 5.42
N TYR A 37 5.20 -6.18 5.75
CA TYR A 37 4.33 -5.58 6.77
C TYR A 37 2.85 -5.68 6.37
N ALA A 38 2.52 -5.30 5.14
CA ALA A 38 1.15 -5.42 4.63
C ALA A 38 0.69 -6.88 4.56
N LEU A 39 1.54 -7.80 4.07
CA LEU A 39 1.20 -9.24 3.99
C LEU A 39 0.92 -9.85 5.37
N GLY A 40 1.73 -9.51 6.39
CA GLY A 40 1.51 -9.95 7.77
C GLY A 40 0.18 -9.44 8.34
N ALA A 41 -0.13 -8.16 8.10
CA ALA A 41 -1.38 -7.55 8.54
C ALA A 41 -2.60 -8.13 7.81
N LEU A 42 -2.49 -8.37 6.50
CA LEU A 42 -3.53 -9.06 5.71
C LEU A 42 -3.78 -10.48 6.22
N ASP A 43 -2.72 -11.25 6.50
CA ASP A 43 -2.84 -12.60 7.06
C ASP A 43 -3.59 -12.62 8.39
N ALA A 44 -3.36 -11.61 9.23
CA ALA A 44 -4.02 -11.48 10.52
C ALA A 44 -5.47 -10.97 10.42
N ALA A 45 -5.76 -10.01 9.52
CA ALA A 45 -6.99 -9.23 9.53
C ALA A 45 -8.05 -9.66 8.49
N LEU A 46 -7.66 -10.33 7.40
CA LEU A 46 -8.61 -10.81 6.39
C LEU A 46 -9.60 -11.81 6.97
N PRO A 47 -10.87 -11.83 6.51
CA PRO A 47 -11.81 -12.90 6.84
C PRO A 47 -11.33 -14.28 6.38
N ASP A 48 -11.83 -15.34 7.01
CA ASP A 48 -11.38 -16.72 6.74
C ASP A 48 -11.83 -17.27 5.37
N ASP A 49 -12.83 -16.63 4.76
CA ASP A 49 -13.29 -16.91 3.39
C ASP A 49 -12.43 -16.23 2.31
N TRP A 50 -11.35 -15.55 2.69
CA TRP A 50 -10.38 -14.93 1.79
C TRP A 50 -9.03 -15.65 1.82
N GLU A 51 -8.31 -15.57 0.71
CA GLU A 51 -6.91 -15.95 0.58
C GLU A 51 -6.11 -14.86 -0.15
N ILE A 52 -4.81 -14.82 0.12
CA ILE A 52 -3.86 -13.84 -0.43
C ILE A 52 -3.14 -14.44 -1.63
N VAL A 53 -3.17 -13.74 -2.76
CA VAL A 53 -2.41 -14.07 -3.96
C VAL A 53 -1.30 -13.06 -4.14
N PRO A 54 -0.04 -13.37 -3.78
CA PRO A 54 1.07 -12.45 -3.95
C PRO A 54 1.39 -12.29 -5.45
N ILE A 55 1.30 -11.07 -5.94
CA ILE A 55 1.70 -10.66 -7.29
C ILE A 55 2.96 -9.82 -7.14
N ILE A 56 4.02 -10.47 -6.70
CA ILE A 56 5.24 -9.81 -6.24
C ILE A 56 6.43 -10.46 -6.93
N LYS A 57 7.32 -9.64 -7.46
CA LYS A 57 8.62 -10.08 -7.97
C LYS A 57 9.66 -10.04 -6.88
N VAL A 58 10.59 -10.99 -6.92
CA VAL A 58 11.73 -11.06 -6.00
C VAL A 58 13.01 -11.34 -6.77
N GLY A 59 14.09 -10.71 -6.37
CA GLY A 59 15.41 -11.00 -6.92
C GLY A 59 15.88 -12.42 -6.57
N SER A 60 16.65 -13.04 -7.47
CA SER A 60 17.13 -14.42 -7.30
C SER A 60 17.95 -14.63 -6.03
N ASP A 61 18.58 -13.58 -5.53
CA ASP A 61 19.42 -13.60 -4.32
C ASP A 61 18.63 -13.69 -3.00
N LEU A 62 17.32 -13.41 -3.01
CA LEU A 62 16.42 -13.51 -1.85
C LEU A 62 15.16 -14.36 -2.13
N ALA A 63 15.16 -15.12 -3.22
CA ALA A 63 14.00 -15.90 -3.64
C ALA A 63 13.64 -17.01 -2.64
N ARG A 64 14.63 -17.62 -1.99
CA ARG A 64 14.40 -18.64 -0.96
C ARG A 64 13.76 -18.03 0.29
N GLU A 65 14.36 -16.97 0.79
CA GLU A 65 13.92 -16.25 2.00
C GLU A 65 12.48 -15.71 1.83
N SER A 66 12.14 -15.21 0.64
CA SER A 66 10.79 -14.75 0.35
C SER A 66 9.75 -15.88 0.35
N ARG A 67 10.11 -17.06 -0.16
CA ARG A 67 9.24 -18.25 -0.09
C ARG A 67 9.06 -18.71 1.36
N GLU A 68 10.14 -18.74 2.15
CA GLU A 68 10.09 -19.09 3.59
C GLU A 68 9.17 -18.11 4.34
N PHE A 69 9.26 -16.79 4.06
CA PHE A 69 8.36 -15.81 4.63
C PHE A 69 6.89 -16.07 4.24
N LEU A 70 6.59 -16.27 2.95
CA LEU A 70 5.21 -16.55 2.52
C LEU A 70 4.66 -17.85 3.12
N HIS A 71 5.48 -18.87 3.28
CA HIS A 71 5.07 -20.13 3.93
C HIS A 71 4.78 -19.97 5.43
N SER A 72 5.27 -18.93 6.08
CA SER A 72 4.94 -18.63 7.47
C SER A 72 3.54 -18.05 7.66
N LEU A 73 2.94 -17.53 6.59
CA LEU A 73 1.60 -16.94 6.59
C LEU A 73 0.52 -18.03 6.33
N LYS A 74 -0.63 -17.87 6.96
CA LYS A 74 -1.71 -18.89 6.96
C LYS A 74 -2.68 -18.75 5.80
N LYS A 75 -2.83 -17.52 5.28
CA LYS A 75 -3.85 -17.18 4.27
C LYS A 75 -3.29 -17.06 2.85
N ILE A 76 -2.02 -17.39 2.63
CA ILE A 76 -1.49 -17.45 1.27
C ILE A 76 -2.21 -18.52 0.47
N ALA A 77 -2.65 -18.18 -0.74
CA ALA A 77 -3.28 -19.12 -1.65
C ALA A 77 -2.34 -20.31 -1.95
N PRO A 78 -2.86 -21.54 -2.16
CA PRO A 78 -2.03 -22.72 -2.41
C PRO A 78 -1.09 -22.59 -3.63
N ASP A 79 -1.50 -21.77 -4.62
CA ASP A 79 -0.73 -21.41 -5.81
C ASP A 79 0.04 -20.10 -5.66
N GLY A 80 -0.01 -19.48 -4.46
CA GLY A 80 0.63 -18.20 -4.17
C GLY A 80 2.13 -18.34 -3.97
N ALA A 81 2.91 -17.82 -4.92
CA ALA A 81 4.37 -17.80 -4.87
C ALA A 81 4.92 -16.49 -5.43
N PRO A 82 6.10 -16.03 -4.98
CA PRO A 82 6.73 -14.87 -5.58
C PRO A 82 7.30 -15.23 -6.95
N ILE A 83 7.36 -14.26 -7.86
CA ILE A 83 7.92 -14.44 -9.19
C ILE A 83 9.40 -14.06 -9.15
N GLU A 84 10.25 -15.06 -9.28
CA GLU A 84 11.69 -14.87 -9.25
C GLU A 84 12.17 -14.21 -10.55
N VAL A 85 13.05 -13.20 -10.38
CA VAL A 85 13.72 -12.50 -11.49
C VAL A 85 15.25 -12.58 -11.29
N PRO A 86 16.04 -12.56 -12.40
CA PRO A 86 17.48 -12.73 -12.30
C PRO A 86 18.22 -11.56 -11.67
N GLN A 87 17.58 -10.39 -11.57
CA GLN A 87 18.14 -9.19 -10.96
C GLN A 87 18.30 -9.36 -9.44
N GLN A 88 19.18 -8.56 -8.85
CA GLN A 88 19.30 -8.45 -7.41
C GLN A 88 18.02 -7.85 -6.81
N ASN A 89 17.59 -8.36 -5.67
CA ASN A 89 16.41 -7.84 -4.98
C ASN A 89 16.58 -6.38 -4.53
N ASN A 90 15.48 -5.67 -4.41
CA ASN A 90 15.46 -4.32 -3.89
C ASN A 90 15.94 -4.29 -2.44
N ARG A 91 16.84 -3.36 -2.11
CA ARG A 91 17.35 -3.10 -0.78
C ARG A 91 17.20 -1.63 -0.45
N VAL A 92 16.81 -1.34 0.77
CA VAL A 92 16.76 0.02 1.28
C VAL A 92 17.73 0.16 2.44
N ASN A 93 18.70 1.05 2.31
CA ASN A 93 19.55 1.47 3.41
C ASN A 93 18.89 2.65 4.11
N LEU A 94 18.58 2.48 5.38
CA LEU A 94 17.96 3.49 6.24
C LEU A 94 19.03 4.09 7.14
N TYR A 95 19.24 5.40 7.02
CA TYR A 95 20.20 6.15 7.84
C TYR A 95 19.44 7.12 8.75
N TYR A 96 19.47 6.87 10.04
CA TYR A 96 18.83 7.74 11.02
C TYR A 96 19.67 8.96 11.32
N MET A 97 19.22 10.13 10.89
CA MET A 97 19.87 11.44 11.16
C MET A 97 19.42 12.02 12.52
N SER A 98 18.18 11.72 12.93
CA SER A 98 17.59 12.09 14.22
C SER A 98 16.47 11.08 14.57
N GLU A 99 15.73 11.30 15.68
CA GLU A 99 14.56 10.46 16.03
C GLU A 99 13.44 10.55 15.02
N GLU A 100 13.36 11.66 14.28
CA GLU A 100 12.27 11.95 13.35
C GLU A 100 12.73 12.01 11.89
N ARG A 101 14.05 12.01 11.62
CA ARG A 101 14.59 12.19 10.27
C ARG A 101 15.48 11.02 9.89
N ARG A 102 15.10 10.36 8.81
CA ARG A 102 15.89 9.33 8.15
C ARG A 102 16.11 9.68 6.69
N CYS A 103 17.23 9.20 6.14
CA CYS A 103 17.50 9.20 4.71
C CYS A 103 17.42 7.77 4.21
N GLU A 104 16.88 7.61 3.03
CA GLU A 104 16.72 6.30 2.40
C GLU A 104 17.52 6.23 1.12
N LYS A 105 18.24 5.12 0.94
CA LYS A 105 18.96 4.82 -0.29
C LYS A 105 18.46 3.49 -0.85
N LEU A 106 17.83 3.55 -2.01
CA LEU A 106 17.35 2.37 -2.74
C LEU A 106 18.44 1.82 -3.65
N THR A 107 18.62 0.50 -3.61
CA THR A 107 19.47 -0.28 -4.51
C THR A 107 18.72 -1.54 -4.94
N GLY A 108 19.29 -2.31 -5.87
CA GLY A 108 18.65 -3.48 -6.45
C GLY A 108 18.18 -3.20 -7.87
N GLY A 109 17.36 -4.06 -8.42
CA GLY A 109 17.00 -3.96 -9.84
C GLY A 109 15.79 -4.80 -10.24
N VAL A 110 14.90 -5.12 -9.29
CA VAL A 110 13.66 -5.83 -9.59
C VAL A 110 12.84 -4.98 -10.57
N PRO A 111 12.53 -5.47 -11.78
CA PRO A 111 11.87 -4.68 -12.81
C PRO A 111 10.38 -4.48 -12.50
N SER A 112 9.82 -3.34 -12.94
CA SER A 112 8.39 -3.07 -12.91
C SER A 112 7.58 -4.13 -13.66
N TRP A 113 6.29 -4.20 -13.36
CA TRP A 113 5.35 -5.02 -14.11
C TRP A 113 5.10 -4.43 -15.49
N THR A 114 5.09 -5.30 -16.50
CA THR A 114 4.50 -4.98 -17.80
C THR A 114 3.05 -5.45 -17.82
N TRP A 115 2.20 -4.79 -18.60
CA TRP A 115 0.81 -5.21 -18.74
C TRP A 115 0.66 -6.67 -19.19
N LEU A 116 1.47 -7.12 -20.16
CA LEU A 116 1.42 -8.49 -20.66
C LEU A 116 1.75 -9.53 -19.60
N GLY A 117 2.70 -9.22 -18.70
CA GLY A 117 3.06 -10.11 -17.59
C GLY A 117 2.02 -10.12 -16.47
N LEU A 118 1.36 -8.98 -16.22
CA LEU A 118 0.44 -8.81 -15.11
C LEU A 118 -0.98 -9.32 -15.44
N LYS A 119 -1.45 -9.07 -16.67
CA LYS A 119 -2.84 -9.36 -17.10
C LYS A 119 -3.35 -10.76 -16.73
N PRO A 120 -2.62 -11.87 -16.99
CA PRO A 120 -3.12 -13.21 -16.69
C PRO A 120 -3.27 -13.47 -15.18
N LEU A 121 -2.52 -12.75 -14.33
CA LEU A 121 -2.55 -12.92 -12.88
C LEU A 121 -3.77 -12.26 -12.22
N LEU A 122 -4.52 -11.44 -12.96
CA LEU A 122 -5.68 -10.71 -12.45
C LEU A 122 -7.01 -11.48 -12.62
N ASN A 123 -7.02 -12.58 -13.39
CA ASN A 123 -8.26 -13.19 -13.87
C ASN A 123 -9.15 -13.75 -12.75
N ASP A 124 -8.58 -14.37 -11.72
CA ASP A 124 -9.32 -15.07 -10.68
C ASP A 124 -9.33 -14.30 -9.33
N LEU A 125 -9.11 -12.99 -9.37
CA LEU A 125 -9.08 -12.16 -8.18
C LEU A 125 -10.41 -11.46 -7.96
N ASP A 126 -10.77 -11.30 -6.68
CA ASP A 126 -11.98 -10.61 -6.25
C ASP A 126 -11.70 -9.17 -5.80
N ALA A 127 -10.46 -8.88 -5.34
CA ALA A 127 -10.00 -7.54 -4.93
C ALA A 127 -8.50 -7.38 -5.20
N LEU A 128 -8.01 -6.12 -5.23
CA LEU A 128 -6.59 -5.78 -5.34
C LEU A 128 -6.16 -4.87 -4.19
N HIS A 129 -5.05 -5.23 -3.55
CA HIS A 129 -4.29 -4.38 -2.65
C HIS A 129 -2.97 -4.04 -3.33
N ILE A 130 -2.78 -2.77 -3.66
CA ILE A 130 -1.58 -2.27 -4.32
C ILE A 130 -0.83 -1.40 -3.32
N ASN A 131 0.44 -1.74 -3.07
CA ASN A 131 1.32 -0.95 -2.23
C ASN A 131 2.60 -0.63 -3.00
N LEU A 132 2.79 0.65 -3.34
CA LEU A 132 3.88 1.11 -4.21
C LEU A 132 5.15 1.35 -3.39
N ILE A 133 5.70 0.28 -2.82
CA ILE A 133 6.84 0.28 -1.89
C ILE A 133 8.13 0.79 -2.53
N SER A 134 8.45 0.33 -3.73
CA SER A 134 9.64 0.81 -4.47
C SER A 134 9.35 2.07 -5.26
N GLY A 135 8.09 2.31 -5.60
CA GLY A 135 7.64 3.33 -6.55
C GLY A 135 7.83 2.93 -8.03
N PHE A 136 8.30 1.71 -8.27
CA PHE A 136 8.54 1.16 -9.62
C PHE A 136 7.74 -0.12 -9.89
N GLU A 137 6.84 -0.51 -9.01
CA GLU A 137 5.98 -1.68 -9.23
C GLU A 137 5.19 -1.56 -10.52
N LEU A 138 4.60 -0.39 -10.72
CA LEU A 138 3.74 -0.05 -11.85
C LEU A 138 4.13 1.31 -12.43
N ASP A 139 4.01 1.47 -13.73
CA ASP A 139 3.87 2.78 -14.36
C ASP A 139 2.38 3.16 -14.49
N LEU A 140 2.11 4.40 -14.87
CA LEU A 140 0.74 4.89 -15.00
C LEU A 140 -0.06 4.15 -16.09
N GLU A 141 0.60 3.77 -17.18
CA GLU A 141 -0.04 3.03 -18.28
C GLU A 141 -0.52 1.65 -17.81
N VAL A 142 0.34 0.93 -17.08
CA VAL A 142 -0.03 -0.37 -16.50
C VAL A 142 -1.15 -0.21 -15.48
N ALA A 143 -1.11 0.81 -14.62
CA ALA A 143 -2.19 1.10 -13.68
C ALA A 143 -3.54 1.38 -14.37
N GLN A 144 -3.52 2.13 -15.47
CA GLN A 144 -4.71 2.37 -16.32
C GLN A 144 -5.23 1.08 -16.95
N HIS A 145 -4.36 0.20 -17.41
CA HIS A 145 -4.75 -1.10 -17.93
C HIS A 145 -5.37 -2.01 -16.86
N ILE A 146 -4.81 -2.02 -15.63
CA ILE A 146 -5.42 -2.71 -14.48
C ILE A 146 -6.85 -2.20 -14.30
N ARG A 147 -7.02 -0.86 -14.21
CA ARG A 147 -8.34 -0.24 -14.01
C ARG A 147 -9.35 -0.60 -15.10
N ALA A 148 -8.93 -0.61 -16.35
CA ALA A 148 -9.79 -0.94 -17.47
C ALA A 148 -10.23 -2.43 -17.48
N HIS A 149 -9.36 -3.31 -17.02
CA HIS A 149 -9.56 -4.76 -17.08
C HIS A 149 -10.19 -5.34 -15.81
N PHE A 150 -9.70 -4.93 -14.64
CA PHE A 150 -10.11 -5.48 -13.35
C PHE A 150 -11.41 -4.82 -12.84
N LYS A 151 -12.35 -5.63 -12.33
CA LYS A 151 -13.68 -5.16 -11.90
C LYS A 151 -13.88 -5.17 -10.40
N GLY A 152 -13.05 -5.87 -9.62
CA GLY A 152 -13.10 -5.88 -8.16
C GLY A 152 -12.59 -4.56 -7.54
N PRO A 153 -12.80 -4.29 -6.26
CA PRO A 153 -12.27 -3.09 -5.60
C PRO A 153 -10.75 -3.05 -5.64
N ILE A 154 -10.20 -1.84 -5.83
CA ILE A 154 -8.76 -1.57 -5.87
C ILE A 154 -8.41 -0.57 -4.78
N TYR A 155 -7.63 -1.03 -3.80
CA TYR A 155 -6.97 -0.18 -2.82
C TYR A 155 -5.54 0.10 -3.27
N CYS A 156 -5.06 1.33 -3.07
CA CYS A 156 -3.67 1.71 -3.33
C CYS A 156 -3.10 2.57 -2.21
N ASP A 157 -1.98 2.14 -1.64
CA ASP A 157 -1.06 2.99 -0.90
C ASP A 157 -0.04 3.57 -1.89
N MET A 158 -0.07 4.90 -2.07
CA MET A 158 0.75 5.57 -3.08
C MET A 158 2.21 5.73 -2.66
N HIS A 159 2.45 5.78 -1.38
CA HIS A 159 3.74 5.75 -0.70
C HIS A 159 4.93 6.22 -1.56
N SER A 160 5.75 5.28 -2.02
CA SER A 160 7.01 5.57 -2.73
C SER A 160 6.85 6.06 -4.16
N LEU A 161 5.63 6.15 -4.68
CA LEU A 161 5.38 6.80 -5.97
C LEU A 161 5.77 8.29 -5.97
N LEU A 162 5.77 8.91 -4.77
CA LEU A 162 6.21 10.29 -4.57
C LEU A 162 7.71 10.40 -4.21
N LEU A 163 8.46 9.30 -4.23
CA LEU A 163 9.88 9.27 -3.91
C LEU A 163 10.74 9.13 -5.18
N ALA A 164 11.33 10.23 -5.64
CA ALA A 164 12.33 10.17 -6.70
C ALA A 164 13.62 9.50 -6.23
N VAL A 165 14.20 8.69 -7.09
CA VAL A 165 15.54 8.13 -6.87
C VAL A 165 16.57 8.99 -7.58
N GLN A 166 17.49 9.56 -6.81
CA GLN A 166 18.61 10.34 -7.31
C GLN A 166 19.69 9.44 -7.92
N PRO A 167 20.62 9.97 -8.72
CA PRO A 167 21.69 9.18 -9.35
C PRO A 167 22.55 8.36 -8.36
N ASP A 168 22.66 8.80 -7.11
CA ASP A 168 23.38 8.10 -6.05
C ASP A 168 22.51 7.06 -5.30
N GLY A 169 21.24 6.92 -5.71
CA GLY A 169 20.25 6.02 -5.09
C GLY A 169 19.46 6.63 -3.94
N MET A 170 19.78 7.86 -3.52
CA MET A 170 19.02 8.55 -2.46
C MET A 170 17.59 8.84 -2.92
N ARG A 171 16.63 8.68 -2.00
CA ARG A 171 15.22 8.94 -2.25
C ARG A 171 14.81 10.30 -1.71
N THR A 172 14.08 11.05 -2.50
CA THR A 172 13.60 12.39 -2.13
C THR A 172 12.14 12.56 -2.50
N LEU A 173 11.35 13.12 -1.60
CA LEU A 173 9.96 13.47 -1.88
C LEU A 173 9.88 14.49 -3.02
N GLN A 174 8.95 14.26 -3.93
CA GLN A 174 8.66 15.15 -5.05
C GLN A 174 7.17 15.15 -5.38
N PRO A 175 6.67 16.22 -6.03
CA PRO A 175 5.30 16.23 -6.55
C PRO A 175 5.05 15.07 -7.50
N LEU A 176 3.86 14.46 -7.39
CA LEU A 176 3.47 13.37 -8.28
C LEU A 176 3.00 13.92 -9.64
N PRO A 177 3.72 13.63 -10.74
CA PRO A 177 3.24 14.01 -12.06
C PRO A 177 1.91 13.33 -12.39
N ASN A 178 0.95 14.11 -12.89
CA ASN A 178 -0.37 13.62 -13.27
C ASN A 178 -1.11 12.83 -12.16
N ALA A 179 -1.13 13.38 -10.93
CA ALA A 179 -1.87 12.80 -9.81
C ALA A 179 -3.33 12.42 -10.15
N PRO A 180 -4.11 13.24 -10.90
CA PRO A 180 -5.45 12.85 -11.34
C PRO A 180 -5.47 11.60 -12.22
N GLY A 181 -4.43 11.36 -13.03
CA GLY A 181 -4.29 10.15 -13.85
C GLY A 181 -4.13 8.91 -12.97
N TRP A 182 -3.32 9.00 -11.94
CA TRP A 182 -3.14 7.94 -10.96
C TRP A 182 -4.40 7.68 -10.14
N PHE A 183 -5.06 8.72 -9.62
CA PHE A 183 -6.29 8.59 -8.84
C PHE A 183 -7.41 7.89 -9.62
N ARG A 184 -7.51 8.08 -10.95
CA ARG A 184 -8.49 7.35 -11.78
C ARG A 184 -8.30 5.84 -11.79
N CYS A 185 -7.12 5.36 -11.38
CA CYS A 185 -6.82 3.93 -11.39
C CYS A 185 -7.34 3.18 -10.17
N PHE A 186 -7.70 3.88 -9.08
CA PHE A 186 -7.96 3.28 -7.78
C PHE A 186 -9.31 3.71 -7.21
N ASP A 187 -9.92 2.84 -6.40
CA ASP A 187 -11.18 3.13 -5.72
C ASP A 187 -10.95 3.76 -4.34
N ILE A 188 -9.90 3.27 -3.64
CA ILE A 188 -9.49 3.70 -2.32
C ILE A 188 -8.00 4.04 -2.38
N VAL A 189 -7.64 5.23 -1.91
CA VAL A 189 -6.26 5.71 -1.93
C VAL A 189 -5.81 6.05 -0.52
N GLN A 190 -4.59 5.68 -0.19
CA GLN A 190 -3.89 6.09 1.01
C GLN A 190 -2.66 6.91 0.65
N VAL A 191 -2.43 7.97 1.44
CA VAL A 191 -1.21 8.77 1.46
C VAL A 191 -0.92 9.17 2.91
N ASN A 192 0.31 9.57 3.21
CA ASN A 192 0.64 10.19 4.48
C ASN A 192 0.63 11.74 4.40
N GLU A 193 0.83 12.43 5.53
CA GLU A 193 0.82 13.90 5.63
C GLU A 193 1.87 14.55 4.72
N ASP A 194 3.06 13.97 4.62
CA ASP A 194 4.16 14.49 3.80
C ASP A 194 3.87 14.32 2.32
N GLU A 195 3.40 13.16 1.91
CA GLU A 195 2.99 12.84 0.53
C GLU A 195 1.82 13.74 0.09
N MET A 196 0.83 13.93 0.97
CA MET A 196 -0.27 14.86 0.72
C MET A 196 0.25 16.27 0.40
N SER A 197 1.21 16.76 1.18
CA SER A 197 1.78 18.11 1.02
C SER A 197 2.49 18.32 -0.33
N MET A 198 2.97 17.24 -0.95
CA MET A 198 3.58 17.26 -2.29
C MET A 198 2.55 17.40 -3.42
N MET A 199 1.28 17.10 -3.16
CA MET A 199 0.22 17.11 -4.18
C MET A 199 -0.74 18.28 -4.04
N ALA A 200 -0.98 18.78 -2.83
CA ALA A 200 -1.87 19.90 -2.56
C ALA A 200 -1.47 20.63 -1.27
N SER A 201 -1.76 21.91 -1.20
CA SER A 201 -1.50 22.73 -0.01
C SER A 201 -2.53 22.53 1.11
N ASP A 202 -3.68 22.00 0.78
CA ASP A 202 -4.84 21.81 1.64
C ASP A 202 -5.41 20.38 1.46
N PRO A 203 -5.70 19.64 2.55
CA PRO A 203 -6.29 18.30 2.46
C PRO A 203 -7.61 18.25 1.69
N LEU A 204 -8.44 19.33 1.76
CA LEU A 204 -9.70 19.40 1.02
C LEU A 204 -9.46 19.60 -0.48
N GLU A 205 -8.41 20.31 -0.86
CA GLU A 205 -7.99 20.44 -2.26
C GLU A 205 -7.60 19.07 -2.82
N LEU A 206 -6.79 18.31 -2.09
CA LEU A 206 -6.43 16.93 -2.50
C LEU A 206 -7.66 16.03 -2.59
N ALA A 207 -8.56 16.12 -1.59
CA ALA A 207 -9.81 15.36 -1.61
C ALA A 207 -10.68 15.72 -2.83
N ALA A 208 -10.76 17.00 -3.20
CA ALA A 208 -11.51 17.43 -4.39
C ALA A 208 -10.90 16.86 -5.68
N ILE A 209 -9.56 16.85 -5.80
CA ILE A 209 -8.85 16.26 -6.94
C ILE A 209 -9.09 14.74 -7.00
N ALA A 210 -8.99 14.05 -5.88
CA ALA A 210 -9.18 12.61 -5.79
C ALA A 210 -10.63 12.20 -6.13
N MET A 211 -11.63 12.84 -5.49
CA MET A 211 -13.04 12.57 -5.75
C MET A 211 -13.43 12.95 -7.19
N GLY A 212 -12.94 14.07 -7.70
CA GLY A 212 -13.12 14.49 -9.09
C GLY A 212 -12.49 13.52 -10.11
N SER A 213 -11.56 12.71 -9.67
CA SER A 213 -10.91 11.62 -10.44
C SER A 213 -11.59 10.27 -10.27
N GLY A 214 -12.60 10.14 -9.41
CA GLY A 214 -13.38 8.90 -9.22
C GLY A 214 -12.96 8.05 -8.02
N VAL A 215 -12.05 8.53 -7.16
CA VAL A 215 -11.73 7.87 -5.89
C VAL A 215 -12.97 7.89 -4.99
N SER A 216 -13.30 6.79 -4.37
CA SER A 216 -14.42 6.68 -3.41
C SER A 216 -14.00 7.07 -2.00
N VAL A 217 -12.76 6.77 -1.60
CA VAL A 217 -12.19 7.19 -0.31
C VAL A 217 -10.71 7.56 -0.49
N LEU A 218 -10.37 8.75 0.00
CA LEU A 218 -8.99 9.17 0.23
C LEU A 218 -8.71 9.10 1.74
N ASN A 219 -7.71 8.34 2.14
CA ASN A 219 -7.20 8.28 3.50
C ASN A 219 -5.88 9.05 3.59
N VAL A 220 -5.72 9.86 4.64
CA VAL A 220 -4.46 10.55 4.95
C VAL A 220 -4.03 10.13 6.35
N THR A 221 -2.92 9.40 6.45
CA THR A 221 -2.34 9.02 7.73
C THR A 221 -1.49 10.16 8.29
N LEU A 222 -1.64 10.42 9.60
CA LEU A 222 -1.06 11.57 10.31
C LEU A 222 -0.12 11.13 11.46
N GLY A 223 0.46 9.94 11.33
CA GLY A 223 1.32 9.35 12.36
C GLY A 223 0.59 9.22 13.70
N GLN A 224 1.18 9.74 14.76
CA GLN A 224 0.61 9.66 16.13
C GLN A 224 -0.73 10.38 16.29
N LYS A 225 -1.11 11.28 15.37
CA LYS A 225 -2.40 11.98 15.40
C LYS A 225 -3.55 11.08 14.92
N GLY A 226 -3.26 9.95 14.28
CA GLY A 226 -4.26 9.04 13.69
C GLY A 226 -4.36 9.18 12.18
N ALA A 227 -5.57 9.11 11.64
CA ALA A 227 -5.82 9.23 10.21
C ALA A 227 -7.15 9.94 9.94
N VAL A 228 -7.20 10.70 8.86
CA VAL A 228 -8.42 11.34 8.37
C VAL A 228 -8.84 10.67 7.05
N TYR A 229 -10.13 10.48 6.87
CA TYR A 229 -10.67 10.07 5.59
C TYR A 229 -11.54 11.15 4.96
N PHE A 230 -11.59 11.11 3.63
CA PHE A 230 -12.52 11.86 2.80
C PHE A 230 -13.26 10.84 1.94
N ALA A 231 -14.58 10.73 2.11
CA ALA A 231 -15.41 9.78 1.37
C ALA A 231 -16.35 10.49 0.39
N ALA A 232 -16.45 9.96 -0.81
CA ALA A 232 -17.38 10.42 -1.81
C ALA A 232 -18.83 10.33 -1.30
N PRO A 233 -19.73 11.23 -1.72
CA PRO A 233 -21.14 11.18 -1.33
C PRO A 233 -21.74 9.80 -1.54
N GLY A 234 -22.43 9.27 -0.51
CA GLY A 234 -23.10 7.97 -0.55
C GLY A 234 -22.20 6.75 -0.37
N PHE A 235 -20.89 6.89 -0.30
CA PHE A 235 -19.98 5.77 -0.04
C PHE A 235 -19.72 5.60 1.45
N ASP A 236 -19.98 4.40 1.98
CA ASP A 236 -19.69 4.02 3.38
C ASP A 236 -19.09 2.62 3.50
N ARG A 237 -19.39 1.73 2.55
CA ARG A 237 -18.95 0.33 2.50
C ARG A 237 -18.54 -0.02 1.08
N LEU A 238 -17.80 -1.12 0.92
CA LEU A 238 -17.46 -1.60 -0.43
C LEU A 238 -18.68 -1.99 -1.27
N SER A 239 -19.81 -2.35 -0.64
CA SER A 239 -21.08 -2.57 -1.35
C SER A 239 -21.62 -1.33 -2.07
N ASP A 240 -21.21 -0.14 -1.63
CA ASP A 240 -21.62 1.14 -2.19
C ASP A 240 -20.71 1.60 -3.34
N LEU A 241 -19.77 0.73 -3.74
CA LEU A 241 -18.81 1.05 -4.79
C LEU A 241 -19.50 1.12 -6.15
N GLU A 242 -19.63 2.32 -6.67
CA GLU A 242 -20.15 2.58 -8.02
C GLU A 242 -19.00 2.91 -8.97
N ARG A 243 -18.89 2.14 -10.04
CA ARG A 243 -17.88 2.34 -11.08
C ARG A 243 -18.52 2.82 -12.37
N GLY A 244 -17.83 3.73 -13.06
CA GLY A 244 -18.24 4.22 -14.36
C GLY A 244 -19.21 5.41 -14.35
N ALA A 245 -19.59 5.94 -13.21
CA ALA A 245 -20.26 7.22 -13.14
C ALA A 245 -19.26 8.35 -13.49
N ILE A 246 -19.28 8.79 -14.73
CA ILE A 246 -18.47 9.95 -15.20
C ILE A 246 -18.99 11.27 -14.58
N SER A 247 -20.18 11.26 -13.99
CA SER A 247 -20.73 12.41 -13.31
C SER A 247 -20.22 12.47 -11.87
N PRO A 248 -19.72 13.62 -11.40
CA PRO A 248 -19.36 13.78 -10.01
C PRO A 248 -20.58 13.44 -9.15
N ARG A 249 -20.38 12.56 -8.15
CA ARG A 249 -21.44 12.23 -7.20
C ARG A 249 -21.90 13.53 -6.54
N THR A 250 -23.16 13.87 -6.70
CA THR A 250 -23.74 15.06 -6.06
C THR A 250 -24.06 14.74 -4.61
N GLY A 251 -23.58 15.57 -3.70
CA GLY A 251 -23.85 15.41 -2.27
C GLY A 251 -22.73 15.97 -1.40
N THR A 252 -22.85 15.75 -0.10
CA THR A 252 -21.87 16.23 0.88
C THR A 252 -20.72 15.23 1.01
N LEU A 253 -19.48 15.72 0.86
CA LEU A 253 -18.28 15.00 1.23
C LEU A 253 -18.33 14.66 2.73
N ARG A 254 -18.02 13.41 3.07
CA ARG A 254 -17.93 12.99 4.46
C ARG A 254 -16.47 12.86 4.87
N THR A 255 -16.13 13.46 5.99
CA THR A 255 -14.78 13.40 6.56
C THR A 255 -14.82 13.27 8.07
N GLU A 256 -13.89 12.52 8.63
CA GLU A 256 -13.70 12.39 10.08
C GLU A 256 -12.24 12.06 10.36
N LEU A 257 -11.70 12.61 11.44
CA LEU A 257 -10.42 12.24 12.00
C LEU A 257 -10.63 11.11 13.02
N ILE A 258 -10.00 9.96 12.80
CA ILE A 258 -9.96 8.87 13.76
C ILE A 258 -8.59 8.93 14.45
N PRO A 259 -8.55 9.19 15.77
CA PRO A 259 -7.29 9.28 16.51
C PRO A 259 -6.61 7.90 16.56
N SER A 260 -5.27 7.91 16.63
CA SER A 260 -4.50 6.70 16.90
C SER A 260 -4.86 6.13 18.29
N ALA A 261 -4.74 4.83 18.43
CA ALA A 261 -4.78 4.24 19.78
C ALA A 261 -3.59 4.77 20.61
N PRO A 262 -3.76 4.93 21.95
CA PRO A 262 -2.63 5.32 22.79
C PRO A 262 -1.49 4.33 22.62
N ALA A 263 -0.32 4.83 22.21
CA ALA A 263 0.88 4.00 22.12
C ALA A 263 1.13 3.39 23.51
N ARG A 264 1.24 2.08 23.59
CA ARG A 264 1.85 1.44 24.74
C ARG A 264 3.29 1.97 24.76
N ASP A 265 3.79 2.41 25.92
CA ASP A 265 5.13 2.98 26.11
C ASP A 265 6.23 2.06 25.54
N LEU A 266 6.38 2.04 24.24
CA LEU A 266 7.49 1.41 23.52
C LEU A 266 8.57 2.48 23.34
N LYS A 267 9.38 2.67 24.38
CA LYS A 267 10.58 3.48 24.25
C LYS A 267 11.45 2.88 23.14
N GLY A 268 11.62 3.60 22.04
CA GLY A 268 12.50 3.21 20.94
C GLY A 268 11.84 2.37 19.83
N GLY A 269 10.52 2.39 19.69
CA GLY A 269 9.84 1.75 18.54
C GLY A 269 10.19 2.43 17.21
N ASP A 270 10.40 1.63 16.16
CA ASP A 270 10.56 2.09 14.80
C ASP A 270 9.17 2.20 14.14
N PRO A 271 8.78 3.36 13.57
CA PRO A 271 7.49 3.52 12.89
C PRO A 271 7.46 2.93 11.48
N THR A 272 8.54 2.30 11.02
CA THR A 272 8.60 1.66 9.70
C THR A 272 7.51 0.58 9.57
N GLY A 273 6.79 0.59 8.46
CA GLY A 273 5.71 -0.35 8.20
C GLY A 273 4.35 -0.03 8.86
N CYS A 274 4.27 0.95 9.78
CA CYS A 274 2.99 1.29 10.40
C CYS A 274 1.92 1.70 9.38
N GLY A 275 2.28 2.45 8.33
CA GLY A 275 1.38 2.82 7.24
C GLY A 275 0.88 1.60 6.47
N ASP A 276 1.77 0.65 6.19
CA ASP A 276 1.46 -0.59 5.47
C ASP A 276 0.50 -1.47 6.28
N VAL A 277 0.77 -1.64 7.59
CA VAL A 277 -0.09 -2.39 8.52
C VAL A 277 -1.46 -1.73 8.62
N TRP A 278 -1.48 -0.40 8.76
CA TRP A 278 -2.72 0.37 8.83
C TRP A 278 -3.58 0.16 7.60
N GLY A 279 -3.01 0.35 6.40
CA GLY A 279 -3.73 0.22 5.14
C GLY A 279 -4.23 -1.19 4.87
N ALA A 280 -3.40 -2.19 5.13
CA ALA A 280 -3.75 -3.59 4.99
C ALA A 280 -4.90 -4.00 5.93
N THR A 281 -4.84 -3.57 7.20
CA THR A 281 -5.92 -3.81 8.18
C THR A 281 -7.19 -3.09 7.77
N TYR A 282 -7.11 -1.80 7.40
CA TYR A 282 -8.25 -1.02 6.93
C TYR A 282 -8.98 -1.69 5.76
N PHE A 283 -8.23 -2.06 4.72
CA PHE A 283 -8.83 -2.69 3.54
C PHE A 283 -9.43 -4.07 3.86
N SER A 284 -8.76 -4.87 4.70
CA SER A 284 -9.27 -6.16 5.17
C SER A 284 -10.63 -6.02 5.86
N ARG A 285 -10.81 -4.98 6.68
CA ARG A 285 -12.08 -4.72 7.37
C ARG A 285 -13.18 -4.27 6.41
N LEU A 286 -12.86 -3.47 5.40
CA LEU A 286 -13.81 -3.14 4.34
C LEU A 286 -14.22 -4.39 3.54
N LEU A 287 -13.29 -5.30 3.24
CA LEU A 287 -13.58 -6.58 2.58
C LEU A 287 -14.46 -7.50 3.46
N ALA A 288 -14.35 -7.37 4.78
CA ALA A 288 -15.24 -8.03 5.75
C ALA A 288 -16.67 -7.44 5.77
N GLY A 289 -16.90 -6.30 5.11
CA GLY A 289 -18.20 -5.62 5.06
C GLY A 289 -18.38 -4.51 6.08
N ASP A 290 -17.34 -4.11 6.81
CA ASP A 290 -17.40 -2.99 7.73
C ASP A 290 -17.60 -1.67 7.00
N ASP A 291 -18.15 -0.68 7.71
CA ASP A 291 -18.14 0.71 7.26
C ASP A 291 -16.75 1.37 7.45
N ILE A 292 -16.54 2.50 6.77
CA ILE A 292 -15.27 3.24 6.80
C ILE A 292 -14.80 3.50 8.24
N ARG A 293 -15.70 3.98 9.10
CA ARG A 293 -15.35 4.36 10.49
C ARG A 293 -14.90 3.17 11.31
N THR A 294 -15.60 2.04 11.18
CA THR A 294 -15.26 0.79 11.86
C THR A 294 -13.93 0.24 11.37
N ALA A 295 -13.72 0.24 10.06
CA ALA A 295 -12.46 -0.19 9.44
C ALA A 295 -11.26 0.68 9.89
N MET A 296 -11.42 2.00 9.92
CA MET A 296 -10.39 2.92 10.40
C MET A 296 -10.04 2.74 11.88
N LYS A 297 -11.04 2.51 12.74
CA LYS A 297 -10.79 2.23 14.16
C LYS A 297 -10.01 0.94 14.35
N ALA A 298 -10.31 -0.09 13.58
CA ALA A 298 -9.55 -1.34 13.62
C ALA A 298 -8.10 -1.11 13.17
N ALA A 299 -7.90 -0.38 12.07
CA ALA A 299 -6.57 -0.03 11.57
C ALA A 299 -5.75 0.81 12.55
N ALA A 300 -6.40 1.70 13.31
CA ALA A 300 -5.74 2.52 14.32
C ALA A 300 -5.26 1.75 15.56
N THR A 301 -5.61 0.46 15.68
CA THR A 301 -5.25 -0.42 16.80
C THR A 301 -4.38 -1.61 16.39
N ALA A 302 -4.06 -1.72 15.10
CA ALA A 302 -3.29 -2.82 14.51
C ALA A 302 -1.78 -2.77 14.81
#